data_f9aab1dca7ea522ea6141e2b7d69f265
#
_entry.id   f9aab1dca7ea522ea6141e2b7d69f265
#
_cell.length_a   1.000
_cell.length_b   1.000
_cell.length_c   1.000
_cell.angle_alpha   90.00
_cell.angle_beta   90.00
_cell.angle_gamma   90.00
#
_symmetry.space_group_name_H-M   'P 1'
#
loop_
_entity.id
_entity.type
_entity.pdbx_description
1 polymer ?
#
loop_
_entity_poly.entity_id
_entity_poly.type
_entity_poly.pdbx_seq_one_letter_code
_entity_poly.pdbx_strand_id
1 'polypeptide(L)'
;MLIDFSPPAVRPEQVGELASQLRLPVAYAEEPEGARRLERFVEAAMTLAEARTQRAFLARPFELRLAAWPSADRVVLPIAPVSAIEAVGVRAASGEEVRLTGEVLRLDTLRAMPAVVVAAPGRLPPVGEGDTAFVRFTAGHGANWTDVPADLRLAVMMIGAALHDHGAADPDAVQMPFGALALLEGYRRVRL
;
A
#
# COMPACT_ATOMS: atom_id res chain seq x y z
N MET A 1 1.57 1.19 -14.60
CA MET A 1 2.59 1.15 -13.52
C MET A 1 2.02 1.86 -12.29
N LEU A 2 2.14 1.28 -11.10
CA LEU A 2 1.81 1.94 -9.82
C LEU A 2 3.08 2.55 -9.23
N ILE A 3 3.00 3.78 -8.78
CA ILE A 3 4.09 4.50 -8.12
C ILE A 3 3.63 4.81 -6.69
N ASP A 4 4.42 4.39 -5.72
CA ASP A 4 4.32 4.79 -4.33
C ASP A 4 5.28 5.97 -4.10
N PHE A 5 4.76 7.13 -3.73
CA PHE A 5 5.58 8.32 -3.53
C PHE A 5 6.27 8.37 -2.17
N SER A 6 5.76 7.59 -1.22
CA SER A 6 6.24 7.63 0.15
C SER A 6 6.11 6.24 0.76
N PRO A 7 7.15 5.41 0.73
CA PRO A 7 7.15 4.16 1.47
C PRO A 7 6.73 4.41 2.92
N PRO A 8 6.00 3.49 3.55
CA PRO A 8 5.50 3.69 4.89
C PRO A 8 6.68 3.89 5.85
N ALA A 9 6.74 5.07 6.47
CA ALA A 9 7.72 5.31 7.51
C ALA A 9 7.40 4.47 8.75
N VAL A 10 8.36 3.68 9.20
CA VAL A 10 8.27 2.94 10.46
C VAL A 10 8.36 3.94 11.61
N ARG A 11 7.52 3.79 12.62
CA ARG A 11 7.45 4.64 13.80
C ARG A 11 7.91 3.90 15.04
N PRO A 12 8.33 4.60 16.10
CA PRO A 12 8.79 3.98 17.34
C PRO A 12 7.80 2.98 17.96
N GLU A 13 6.49 3.20 17.79
CA GLU A 13 5.45 2.30 18.30
C GLU A 13 5.52 0.90 17.67
N GLN A 14 5.79 0.81 16.37
CA GLN A 14 5.93 -0.47 15.65
C GLN A 14 7.23 -1.19 16.05
N VAL A 15 8.29 -0.43 16.27
CA VAL A 15 9.57 -0.96 16.77
C VAL A 15 9.39 -1.53 18.17
N GLY A 16 8.70 -0.82 19.07
CA GLY A 16 8.39 -1.29 20.41
C GLY A 16 7.50 -2.54 20.42
N GLU A 17 6.51 -2.60 19.52
CA GLU A 17 5.64 -3.78 19.36
C GLU A 17 6.43 -5.00 18.89
N LEU A 18 7.34 -4.85 17.91
CA LEU A 18 8.22 -5.93 17.47
C LEU A 18 9.19 -6.36 18.58
N ALA A 19 9.80 -5.41 19.30
CA ALA A 19 10.69 -5.72 20.44
C ALA A 19 9.95 -6.53 21.51
N SER A 20 8.70 -6.16 21.83
CA SER A 20 7.84 -6.89 22.75
C SER A 20 7.53 -8.31 22.25
N GLN A 21 7.21 -8.47 20.97
CA GLN A 21 6.97 -9.76 20.33
C GLN A 21 8.20 -10.68 20.43
N LEU A 22 9.41 -10.12 20.27
CA LEU A 22 10.68 -10.81 20.38
C LEU A 22 11.16 -11.00 21.83
N ARG A 23 10.42 -10.47 22.82
CA ARG A 23 10.79 -10.46 24.23
C ARG A 23 12.16 -9.81 24.49
N LEU A 24 12.52 -8.82 23.70
CA LEU A 24 13.73 -8.04 23.88
C LEU A 24 13.57 -7.04 25.05
N PRO A 25 14.64 -6.71 25.78
CA PRO A 25 14.60 -5.64 26.77
C PRO A 25 14.17 -4.31 26.14
N VAL A 26 13.42 -3.50 26.85
CA VAL A 26 12.97 -2.16 26.39
C VAL A 26 14.17 -1.30 25.97
N ALA A 27 15.25 -1.34 26.72
CA ALA A 27 16.49 -0.62 26.44
C ALA A 27 17.05 -0.94 25.02
N TYR A 28 16.85 -2.15 24.50
CA TYR A 28 17.31 -2.51 23.16
C TYR A 28 16.59 -1.73 22.06
N ALA A 29 15.29 -1.49 22.22
CA ALA A 29 14.50 -0.70 21.27
C ALA A 29 14.73 0.81 21.42
N GLU A 30 15.25 1.26 22.56
CA GLU A 30 15.61 2.65 22.84
C GLU A 30 17.01 3.00 22.36
N GLU A 31 17.90 2.00 22.23
CA GLU A 31 19.24 2.20 21.67
C GLU A 31 19.15 2.47 20.15
N PRO A 32 19.86 3.50 19.64
CA PRO A 32 19.76 3.88 18.21
C PRO A 32 20.10 2.76 17.24
N GLU A 33 21.01 1.88 17.58
CA GLU A 33 21.42 0.76 16.73
C GLU A 33 20.39 -0.38 16.76
N GLY A 34 19.89 -0.71 17.95
CA GLY A 34 18.83 -1.70 18.15
C GLY A 34 17.53 -1.27 17.44
N ALA A 35 17.13 -0.02 17.64
CA ALA A 35 15.95 0.56 16.97
C ALA A 35 16.05 0.46 15.44
N ARG A 36 17.15 0.94 14.83
CA ARG A 36 17.35 0.87 13.37
C ARG A 36 17.35 -0.56 12.84
N ARG A 37 17.83 -1.52 13.63
CA ARG A 37 17.79 -2.93 13.25
C ARG A 37 16.37 -3.45 13.20
N LEU A 38 15.56 -3.14 14.22
CA LEU A 38 14.15 -3.53 14.28
C LEU A 38 13.32 -2.81 13.20
N GLU A 39 13.58 -1.50 12.97
CA GLU A 39 12.93 -0.73 11.89
C GLU A 39 13.02 -1.44 10.54
N ARG A 40 14.22 -1.92 10.16
CA ARG A 40 14.42 -2.63 8.88
C ARG A 40 13.58 -3.91 8.78
N PHE A 41 13.41 -4.65 9.88
CA PHE A 41 12.57 -5.84 9.89
C PHE A 41 11.08 -5.50 9.81
N VAL A 42 10.64 -4.43 10.47
CA VAL A 42 9.25 -3.94 10.36
C VAL A 42 8.97 -3.47 8.94
N GLU A 43 9.87 -2.67 8.34
CA GLU A 43 9.74 -2.18 6.98
C GLU A 43 9.63 -3.34 5.97
N ALA A 44 10.52 -4.31 6.06
CA ALA A 44 10.50 -5.50 5.21
C ALA A 44 9.21 -6.31 5.41
N ALA A 45 8.78 -6.51 6.66
CA ALA A 45 7.56 -7.23 6.99
C ALA A 45 6.30 -6.54 6.44
N MET A 46 6.21 -5.21 6.57
CA MET A 46 5.12 -4.42 6.00
C MET A 46 5.10 -4.53 4.48
N THR A 47 6.25 -4.40 3.83
CA THR A 47 6.37 -4.52 2.37
C THR A 47 5.89 -5.88 1.88
N LEU A 48 6.29 -6.96 2.53
CA LEU A 48 5.86 -8.32 2.19
C LEU A 48 4.35 -8.53 2.38
N ALA A 49 3.81 -8.04 3.50
CA ALA A 49 2.39 -8.16 3.81
C ALA A 49 1.51 -7.32 2.85
N GLU A 50 1.92 -6.08 2.54
CA GLU A 50 1.23 -5.21 1.57
C GLU A 50 1.27 -5.79 0.15
N ALA A 51 2.42 -6.30 -0.29
CA ALA A 51 2.56 -6.95 -1.60
C ALA A 51 1.63 -8.17 -1.72
N ARG A 52 1.53 -8.98 -0.65
CA ARG A 52 0.68 -10.17 -0.66
C ARG A 52 -0.81 -9.87 -0.65
N THR A 53 -1.23 -8.84 0.05
CA THR A 53 -2.64 -8.46 0.19
C THR A 53 -3.09 -7.44 -0.86
N GLN A 54 -2.15 -6.77 -1.52
CA GLN A 54 -2.39 -5.60 -2.35
C GLN A 54 -3.15 -4.49 -1.59
N ARG A 55 -2.79 -4.33 -0.31
CA ARG A 55 -3.34 -3.30 0.57
C ARG A 55 -2.22 -2.41 1.08
N ALA A 56 -2.46 -1.11 1.08
CA ALA A 56 -1.64 -0.17 1.82
C ALA A 56 -2.09 -0.19 3.29
N PHE A 57 -1.18 -0.34 4.23
CA PHE A 57 -1.51 -0.35 5.65
C PHE A 57 -1.64 1.08 6.18
N LEU A 58 -0.62 1.89 6.01
CA LEU A 58 -0.67 3.31 6.36
C LEU A 58 -1.09 4.16 5.16
N ALA A 59 -1.92 5.16 5.42
CA ALA A 59 -2.41 6.08 4.40
C ALA A 59 -1.26 6.88 3.79
N ARG A 60 -1.15 6.83 2.46
CA ARG A 60 -0.15 7.55 1.69
C ARG A 60 -0.55 7.75 0.24
N PRO A 61 0.07 8.71 -0.47
CA PRO A 61 -0.26 9.01 -1.86
C PRO A 61 0.33 7.99 -2.84
N PHE A 62 -0.46 7.66 -3.86
CA PHE A 62 -0.10 6.80 -4.98
C PHE A 62 -0.44 7.46 -6.32
N GLU A 63 0.30 7.12 -7.36
CA GLU A 63 -0.04 7.45 -8.74
C GLU A 63 -0.07 6.18 -9.60
N LEU A 64 -1.23 5.87 -10.17
CA LEU A 64 -1.37 4.84 -11.19
C LEU A 64 -1.14 5.47 -12.56
N ARG A 65 -0.18 4.95 -13.33
CA ARG A 65 0.12 5.37 -14.70
C ARG A 65 -0.28 4.28 -15.69
N LEU A 66 -0.97 4.69 -16.74
CA LEU A 66 -1.49 3.82 -17.78
C LEU A 66 -1.17 4.40 -19.16
N ALA A 67 -0.84 3.54 -20.13
CA ALA A 67 -0.67 3.96 -21.52
C ALA A 67 -2.02 4.26 -22.22
N ALA A 68 -3.10 3.66 -21.72
CA ALA A 68 -4.46 3.90 -22.20
C ALA A 68 -5.45 3.60 -21.06
N TRP A 69 -6.62 4.20 -21.11
CA TRP A 69 -7.70 3.87 -20.17
C TRP A 69 -8.26 2.48 -20.47
N PRO A 70 -8.44 1.63 -19.44
CA PRO A 70 -9.04 0.29 -19.64
C PRO A 70 -10.53 0.33 -20.00
N SER A 71 -11.21 1.43 -19.66
CA SER A 71 -12.62 1.70 -19.96
C SER A 71 -12.80 3.21 -20.16
N ALA A 72 -13.88 3.61 -20.84
CA ALA A 72 -14.17 5.02 -21.11
C ALA A 72 -14.58 5.81 -19.86
N ASP A 73 -15.03 5.14 -18.82
CA ASP A 73 -15.68 5.73 -17.65
C ASP A 73 -15.22 5.14 -16.31
N ARG A 74 -14.35 4.11 -16.34
CA ARG A 74 -13.97 3.38 -15.12
C ARG A 74 -12.50 2.98 -15.13
N VAL A 75 -11.82 3.19 -13.98
CA VAL A 75 -10.45 2.74 -13.73
C VAL A 75 -10.40 2.00 -12.40
N VAL A 76 -10.02 0.73 -12.44
CA VAL A 76 -9.81 -0.07 -11.22
C VAL A 76 -8.47 0.29 -10.62
N LEU A 77 -8.45 0.54 -9.31
CA LEU A 77 -7.22 0.86 -8.58
C LEU A 77 -6.61 -0.43 -8.01
N PRO A 78 -5.28 -0.61 -8.16
CA PRO A 78 -4.61 -1.87 -7.80
C PRO A 78 -4.34 -2.02 -6.30
N ILE A 79 -4.57 -0.98 -5.51
CA ILE A 79 -4.33 -0.93 -4.06
C ILE A 79 -5.65 -0.60 -3.33
N ALA A 80 -5.85 -1.18 -2.15
CA ALA A 80 -6.96 -0.90 -1.24
C ALA A 80 -6.43 -0.73 0.21
N PRO A 81 -7.25 -0.18 1.11
CA PRO A 81 -8.43 0.64 0.84
C PRO A 81 -8.04 2.00 0.25
N VAL A 82 -8.89 2.57 -0.59
CA VAL A 82 -8.70 3.93 -1.11
C VAL A 82 -9.61 4.87 -0.32
N SER A 83 -9.04 5.97 0.19
CA SER A 83 -9.75 6.98 0.98
C SER A 83 -10.10 8.23 0.18
N ALA A 84 -9.27 8.61 -0.80
CA ALA A 84 -9.49 9.81 -1.61
C ALA A 84 -8.94 9.66 -3.03
N ILE A 85 -9.60 10.33 -3.98
CA ILE A 85 -9.09 10.56 -5.33
C ILE A 85 -8.61 12.00 -5.37
N GLU A 86 -7.34 12.22 -5.69
CA GLU A 86 -6.72 13.54 -5.71
C GLU A 86 -6.76 14.16 -7.10
N ALA A 87 -6.44 13.37 -8.14
CA ALA A 87 -6.49 13.82 -9.51
C ALA A 87 -6.62 12.64 -10.48
N VAL A 88 -7.34 12.88 -11.57
CA VAL A 88 -7.42 11.99 -12.72
C VAL A 88 -7.17 12.83 -13.97
N GLY A 89 -6.35 12.33 -14.90
CA GLY A 89 -6.05 13.12 -16.09
C GLY A 89 -5.11 12.41 -17.05
N VAL A 90 -4.65 13.19 -18.01
CA VAL A 90 -3.66 12.80 -19.00
C VAL A 90 -2.49 13.76 -18.91
N ARG A 91 -1.28 13.22 -18.89
CA ARG A 91 -0.03 13.95 -18.98
C ARG A 91 0.49 13.78 -20.39
N ALA A 92 0.60 14.90 -21.12
CA ALA A 92 1.19 14.94 -22.43
C ALA A 92 2.68 14.57 -22.40
N ALA A 93 3.22 14.16 -23.55
CA ALA A 93 4.66 13.91 -23.69
C ALA A 93 5.51 15.14 -23.38
N SER A 94 4.94 16.37 -23.54
CA SER A 94 5.54 17.64 -23.13
C SER A 94 5.63 17.84 -21.61
N GLY A 95 4.92 17.02 -20.82
CA GLY A 95 4.79 17.16 -19.36
C GLY A 95 3.57 17.96 -18.91
N GLU A 96 2.80 18.57 -19.81
CA GLU A 96 1.57 19.28 -19.49
C GLU A 96 0.50 18.29 -19.01
N GLU A 97 -0.24 18.64 -17.93
CA GLU A 97 -1.30 17.82 -17.38
C GLU A 97 -2.69 18.42 -17.66
N VAL A 98 -3.53 17.63 -18.29
CA VAL A 98 -4.98 17.91 -18.42
C VAL A 98 -5.69 17.07 -17.36
N ARG A 99 -6.33 17.75 -16.38
CA ARG A 99 -7.01 17.10 -15.26
C ARG A 99 -8.51 17.17 -15.43
N LEU A 100 -9.21 16.09 -15.07
CA LEU A 100 -10.64 16.10 -14.85
C LEU A 100 -10.95 16.82 -13.53
N THR A 101 -11.89 17.77 -13.56
CA THR A 101 -12.34 18.49 -12.37
C THR A 101 -13.34 17.66 -11.57
N GLY A 102 -13.27 17.77 -10.23
CA GLY A 102 -13.77 16.84 -9.21
C GLY A 102 -15.26 16.47 -9.18
N GLU A 103 -16.18 17.24 -9.74
CA GLU A 103 -17.63 16.94 -9.65
C GLU A 103 -18.08 15.70 -10.45
N VAL A 104 -17.24 15.25 -11.37
CA VAL A 104 -17.54 14.13 -12.28
C VAL A 104 -16.97 12.81 -11.78
N LEU A 105 -16.08 12.83 -10.76
CA LEU A 105 -15.37 11.66 -10.29
C LEU A 105 -16.02 11.08 -9.02
N ARG A 106 -16.23 9.77 -9.02
CA ARG A 106 -16.72 9.04 -7.84
C ARG A 106 -15.78 7.89 -7.52
N LEU A 107 -15.52 7.68 -6.25
CA LEU A 107 -14.84 6.50 -5.74
C LEU A 107 -15.88 5.39 -5.49
N ASP A 108 -15.79 4.29 -6.24
CA ASP A 108 -16.58 3.08 -6.03
C ASP A 108 -15.77 2.11 -5.16
N THR A 109 -16.20 1.94 -3.90
CA THR A 109 -15.62 1.01 -2.93
C THR A 109 -16.49 -0.21 -2.67
N LEU A 110 -17.64 -0.32 -3.32
CA LEU A 110 -18.60 -1.41 -3.08
C LEU A 110 -18.13 -2.75 -3.64
N ARG A 111 -17.17 -2.75 -4.55
CA ARG A 111 -16.60 -3.95 -5.13
C ARG A 111 -15.30 -4.34 -4.43
N ALA A 112 -14.88 -5.58 -4.62
CA ALA A 112 -13.62 -6.10 -4.06
C ALA A 112 -12.37 -5.26 -4.41
N MET A 113 -12.47 -4.47 -5.52
CA MET A 113 -11.46 -3.50 -5.95
C MET A 113 -12.06 -2.12 -5.99
N PRO A 114 -11.43 -1.14 -5.30
CA PRO A 114 -11.82 0.24 -5.46
C PRO A 114 -11.62 0.69 -6.92
N ALA A 115 -12.49 1.55 -7.39
CA ALA A 115 -12.38 2.10 -8.73
C ALA A 115 -12.78 3.57 -8.75
N VAL A 116 -12.12 4.31 -9.63
CA VAL A 116 -12.58 5.63 -10.03
C VAL A 116 -13.62 5.45 -11.13
N VAL A 117 -14.77 6.10 -10.97
CA VAL A 117 -15.86 6.09 -11.95
C VAL A 117 -16.19 7.53 -12.32
N VAL A 118 -16.31 7.78 -13.61
CA VAL A 118 -16.78 9.07 -14.13
C VAL A 118 -18.30 9.04 -14.21
N ALA A 119 -18.96 10.02 -13.59
CA ALA A 119 -20.43 10.11 -13.65
C ALA A 119 -20.91 10.42 -15.06
N ALA A 120 -21.97 9.72 -15.51
CA ALA A 120 -22.59 9.99 -16.81
C ALA A 120 -23.14 11.43 -16.89
N PRO A 121 -23.06 12.09 -18.05
CA PRO A 121 -22.59 11.63 -19.35
C PRO A 121 -21.08 11.74 -19.58
N GLY A 122 -20.28 11.97 -18.53
CA GLY A 122 -18.83 12.19 -18.62
C GLY A 122 -18.06 10.97 -19.12
N ARG A 123 -16.87 11.25 -19.63
CA ARG A 123 -15.88 10.23 -20.05
C ARG A 123 -14.48 10.65 -19.61
N LEU A 124 -13.59 9.66 -19.48
CA LEU A 124 -12.17 9.91 -19.31
C LEU A 124 -11.59 10.61 -20.55
N PRO A 125 -10.65 11.56 -20.39
CA PRO A 125 -10.07 12.29 -21.51
C PRO A 125 -9.30 11.33 -22.44
N PRO A 126 -9.29 11.56 -23.76
CA PRO A 126 -8.54 10.73 -24.69
C PRO A 126 -7.04 10.79 -24.37
N VAL A 127 -6.36 9.65 -24.51
CA VAL A 127 -4.90 9.54 -24.37
C VAL A 127 -4.31 9.52 -25.76
N GLY A 128 -3.50 10.54 -26.09
CA GLY A 128 -2.79 10.65 -27.35
C GLY A 128 -1.57 9.73 -27.43
N GLU A 129 -0.96 9.66 -28.60
CA GLU A 129 0.28 8.93 -28.80
C GLU A 129 1.42 9.56 -28.00
N GLY A 130 2.12 8.78 -27.17
CA GLY A 130 3.17 9.26 -26.28
C GLY A 130 2.68 9.88 -24.96
N ASP A 131 1.36 10.08 -24.80
CA ASP A 131 0.79 10.60 -23.57
C ASP A 131 0.62 9.49 -22.53
N THR A 132 0.42 9.91 -21.27
CA THR A 132 0.23 8.97 -20.15
C THR A 132 -1.02 9.35 -19.35
N ALA A 133 -1.96 8.43 -19.24
CA ALA A 133 -3.07 8.55 -18.33
C ALA A 133 -2.60 8.38 -16.88
N PHE A 134 -3.13 9.16 -15.94
CA PHE A 134 -2.79 9.03 -14.54
C PHE A 134 -4.00 9.15 -13.61
N VAL A 135 -3.91 8.44 -12.48
CA VAL A 135 -4.82 8.58 -11.35
C VAL A 135 -3.97 8.75 -10.10
N ARG A 136 -4.12 9.88 -9.41
CA ARG A 136 -3.53 10.14 -8.08
C ARG A 136 -4.58 9.91 -7.03
N PHE A 137 -4.21 9.14 -6.01
CA PHE A 137 -5.13 8.76 -4.95
C PHE A 137 -4.38 8.47 -3.66
N THR A 138 -5.07 8.59 -2.54
CA THR A 138 -4.59 8.18 -1.22
C THR A 138 -5.18 6.82 -0.89
N ALA A 139 -4.32 5.87 -0.51
CA ALA A 139 -4.73 4.56 -0.04
C ALA A 139 -4.06 4.21 1.30
N GLY A 140 -4.75 3.43 2.12
CA GLY A 140 -4.35 2.98 3.44
C GLY A 140 -5.51 3.02 4.42
N HIS A 141 -5.36 2.29 5.55
CA HIS A 141 -6.40 2.22 6.58
C HIS A 141 -6.51 3.52 7.39
N GLY A 142 -5.42 4.23 7.57
CA GLY A 142 -5.36 5.50 8.29
C GLY A 142 -3.93 6.00 8.46
N ALA A 143 -3.78 7.14 9.13
CA ALA A 143 -2.48 7.77 9.32
C ALA A 143 -1.65 7.10 10.43
N ASN A 144 -2.31 6.42 11.38
CA ASN A 144 -1.65 5.82 12.55
C ASN A 144 -1.62 4.30 12.44
N TRP A 145 -0.66 3.69 13.11
CA TRP A 145 -0.55 2.23 13.17
C TRP A 145 -1.79 1.57 13.79
N THR A 146 -2.41 2.23 14.75
CA THR A 146 -3.66 1.77 15.40
C THR A 146 -4.88 1.77 14.48
N ASP A 147 -4.85 2.49 13.36
CA ASP A 147 -5.91 2.49 12.36
C ASP A 147 -5.88 1.22 11.49
N VAL A 148 -4.74 0.52 11.48
CA VAL A 148 -4.56 -0.75 10.77
C VAL A 148 -5.26 -1.87 11.55
N PRO A 149 -6.05 -2.75 10.92
CA PRO A 149 -6.68 -3.89 11.56
C PRO A 149 -5.70 -4.74 12.38
N ALA A 150 -6.12 -5.21 13.55
CA ALA A 150 -5.26 -5.89 14.50
C ALA A 150 -4.62 -7.17 13.95
N ASP A 151 -5.34 -7.90 13.11
CA ASP A 151 -4.87 -9.10 12.43
C ASP A 151 -3.75 -8.80 11.41
N LEU A 152 -3.85 -7.69 10.66
CA LEU A 152 -2.79 -7.23 9.77
C LEU A 152 -1.56 -6.77 10.56
N ARG A 153 -1.74 -6.04 11.66
CA ARG A 153 -0.65 -5.65 12.56
C ARG A 153 0.07 -6.87 13.13
N LEU A 154 -0.69 -7.84 13.64
CA LEU A 154 -0.14 -9.08 14.16
C LEU A 154 0.63 -9.86 13.09
N ALA A 155 0.11 -9.94 11.85
CA ALA A 155 0.79 -10.59 10.75
C ALA A 155 2.16 -9.92 10.46
N VAL A 156 2.24 -8.59 10.47
CA VAL A 156 3.50 -7.85 10.30
C VAL A 156 4.48 -8.18 11.41
N MET A 157 4.04 -8.21 12.68
CA MET A 157 4.90 -8.55 13.81
C MET A 157 5.42 -9.99 13.72
N MET A 158 4.59 -10.94 13.29
CA MET A 158 5.01 -12.33 13.09
C MET A 158 6.04 -12.46 11.96
N ILE A 159 5.86 -11.74 10.85
CA ILE A 159 6.82 -11.71 9.73
C ILE A 159 8.12 -11.05 10.18
N GLY A 160 8.05 -9.90 10.87
CA GLY A 160 9.20 -9.19 11.40
C GLY A 160 10.02 -10.03 12.37
N ALA A 161 9.36 -10.80 13.24
CA ALA A 161 10.03 -11.73 14.16
C ALA A 161 10.72 -12.86 13.40
N ALA A 162 10.09 -13.45 12.39
CA ALA A 162 10.70 -14.48 11.56
C ALA A 162 11.92 -13.96 10.80
N LEU A 163 11.85 -12.74 10.26
CA LEU A 163 12.98 -12.07 9.61
C LEU A 163 14.14 -11.81 10.58
N HIS A 164 13.83 -11.44 11.82
CA HIS A 164 14.82 -11.26 12.87
C HIS A 164 15.53 -12.58 13.25
N ASP A 165 14.76 -13.66 13.45
CA ASP A 165 15.26 -14.95 13.93
C ASP A 165 16.10 -15.68 12.88
N HIS A 166 15.72 -15.59 11.60
CA HIS A 166 16.47 -16.21 10.50
C HIS A 166 17.69 -15.40 10.07
N GLY A 167 17.81 -14.16 10.56
CA GLY A 167 18.97 -13.31 10.39
C GLY A 167 19.25 -12.91 8.94
N ALA A 168 20.33 -12.17 8.75
CA ALA A 168 20.81 -11.73 7.43
C ALA A 168 21.48 -12.87 6.61
N ALA A 169 21.37 -14.13 7.02
CA ALA A 169 22.13 -15.23 6.45
C ALA A 169 21.60 -15.69 5.08
N ASP A 170 20.29 -15.63 4.85
CA ASP A 170 19.69 -15.96 3.55
C ASP A 170 18.28 -15.34 3.42
N PRO A 171 18.16 -14.17 2.77
CA PRO A 171 16.85 -13.53 2.56
C PRO A 171 15.87 -14.38 1.75
N ASP A 172 16.36 -15.26 0.89
CA ASP A 172 15.53 -16.13 0.03
C ASP A 172 15.00 -17.36 0.80
N ALA A 173 15.59 -17.68 1.94
CA ALA A 173 15.18 -18.81 2.80
C ALA A 173 14.06 -18.45 3.79
N VAL A 174 13.70 -17.17 3.93
CA VAL A 174 12.67 -16.74 4.89
C VAL A 174 11.29 -17.12 4.37
N GLN A 175 10.79 -18.27 4.81
CA GLN A 175 9.39 -18.64 4.61
C GLN A 175 8.50 -17.79 5.52
N MET A 176 7.46 -17.20 4.92
CA MET A 176 6.45 -16.46 5.70
C MET A 176 5.79 -17.40 6.72
N PRO A 177 5.71 -17.05 8.00
CA PRO A 177 5.09 -17.90 9.03
C PRO A 177 3.66 -18.29 8.67
N PHE A 178 3.30 -19.55 8.89
CA PHE A 178 1.96 -20.05 8.60
C PHE A 178 0.85 -19.22 9.27
N GLY A 179 1.06 -18.80 10.53
CA GLY A 179 0.12 -17.94 11.24
C GLY A 179 -0.08 -16.58 10.56
N ALA A 180 1.00 -15.96 10.07
CA ALA A 180 0.92 -14.72 9.32
C ALA A 180 0.17 -14.92 7.99
N LEU A 181 0.45 -16.02 7.28
CA LEU A 181 -0.27 -16.37 6.06
C LEU A 181 -1.78 -16.50 6.28
N ALA A 182 -2.18 -17.19 7.35
CA ALA A 182 -3.59 -17.38 7.70
C ALA A 182 -4.30 -16.04 7.98
N LEU A 183 -3.64 -15.11 8.68
CA LEU A 183 -4.18 -13.78 8.95
C LEU A 183 -4.31 -12.94 7.67
N LEU A 184 -3.35 -13.04 6.76
CA LEU A 184 -3.35 -12.28 5.50
C LEU A 184 -4.31 -12.86 4.46
N GLU A 185 -4.69 -14.15 4.55
CA GLU A 185 -5.52 -14.81 3.53
C GLU A 185 -6.91 -14.18 3.41
N GLY A 186 -7.50 -13.70 4.52
CA GLY A 186 -8.78 -12.98 4.52
C GLY A 186 -8.78 -11.66 3.73
N TYR A 187 -7.59 -11.10 3.49
CA TYR A 187 -7.38 -9.86 2.75
C TYR A 187 -6.88 -10.09 1.32
N ARG A 188 -6.52 -11.33 1.01
CA ARG A 188 -5.99 -11.70 -0.28
C ARG A 188 -7.09 -11.68 -1.34
N ARG A 189 -6.75 -11.17 -2.52
CA ARG A 189 -7.67 -11.14 -3.64
C ARG A 189 -7.75 -12.51 -4.31
N VAL A 190 -8.95 -13.04 -4.41
CA VAL A 190 -9.23 -14.17 -5.31
C VAL A 190 -9.47 -13.57 -6.71
N ARG A 191 -8.59 -13.85 -7.66
CA ARG A 191 -8.89 -13.61 -9.07
C ARG A 191 -9.79 -14.78 -9.54
N LEU A 192 -11.05 -14.47 -9.76
CA LEU A 192 -11.99 -15.34 -10.44
C LEU A 192 -11.84 -15.19 -11.95
#